data_76e3184ed6775a36d55e263660f8dfe5
#
_entry.id   76e3184ed6775a36d55e263660f8dfe5
#
_cell.length_a   1.000
_cell.length_b   1.000
_cell.length_c   1.000
_cell.angle_alpha   90.00
_cell.angle_beta   90.00
_cell.angle_gamma   90.00
#
_symmetry.space_group_name_H-M   'P 1'
#
loop_
_entity.id
_entity.type
_entity.pdbx_description
1 polymer ?
#
loop_
_entity_poly.entity_id
_entity_poly.type
_entity_poly.pdbx_seq_one_letter_code
_entity_poly.pdbx_strand_id
1 'polypeptide(L)'
;MTALRATISCAGLFVSAFLISACQLGGTPPKTSGFEPPVGLRQKAIDDRKEEIIRQLSHCESGGWGPSDRPIHGGRGAYLGRLQFTVQTVMSYQLKKDGTQLSRQEAAELAHDYDRAGALAKYMIFDLEEPHHWPLCARKIGLRSQIAAIKELSNQAMAAW
;
A
#
# COMPACT_ATOMS: atom_id res chain seq x y z
N MET A 1 39.85 -43.42 -5.20
CA MET A 1 39.05 -44.60 -4.86
C MET A 1 37.64 -44.10 -4.61
N THR A 2 36.57 -44.34 -5.25
CA THR A 2 36.11 -45.25 -6.29
C THR A 2 34.87 -44.62 -6.90
N ALA A 3 34.80 -44.58 -8.20
CA ALA A 3 33.63 -44.14 -8.97
C ALA A 3 32.44 -45.10 -8.81
N LEU A 4 31.24 -44.55 -8.88
CA LEU A 4 30.10 -45.35 -9.36
C LEU A 4 29.19 -44.47 -10.26
N ARG A 5 29.25 -44.79 -11.54
CA ARG A 5 28.32 -44.38 -12.59
C ARG A 5 27.09 -45.29 -12.53
N ALA A 6 25.90 -44.71 -12.63
CA ALA A 6 24.72 -45.47 -13.01
C ALA A 6 24.00 -44.70 -14.13
N THR A 7 24.15 -45.22 -15.33
CA THR A 7 23.37 -44.94 -16.52
C THR A 7 22.07 -45.71 -16.47
N ILE A 8 20.91 -45.07 -16.64
CA ILE A 8 19.68 -45.75 -17.02
C ILE A 8 19.11 -45.02 -18.24
N SER A 9 19.23 -45.78 -19.35
CA SER A 9 18.59 -45.53 -20.63
C SER A 9 17.22 -46.24 -20.59
N CYS A 10 16.16 -45.55 -20.97
CA CYS A 10 14.94 -46.20 -21.44
C CYS A 10 14.25 -45.32 -22.47
N ALA A 11 14.35 -45.77 -23.69
CA ALA A 11 13.58 -45.33 -24.83
C ALA A 11 12.13 -45.83 -24.71
N GLY A 12 11.18 -44.98 -25.07
CA GLY A 12 9.77 -45.36 -25.16
C GLY A 12 9.05 -44.36 -26.08
N LEU A 13 9.09 -44.65 -27.37
CA LEU A 13 8.22 -44.04 -28.39
C LEU A 13 6.78 -44.48 -28.13
N PHE A 14 5.86 -43.56 -27.92
CA PHE A 14 4.44 -43.74 -28.23
C PHE A 14 3.92 -42.50 -28.94
N VAL A 15 3.83 -42.63 -30.24
CA VAL A 15 3.10 -41.74 -31.16
C VAL A 15 1.62 -42.11 -31.02
N SER A 16 0.83 -41.27 -30.39
CA SER A 16 -0.64 -41.32 -30.48
C SER A 16 -1.14 -39.99 -31.02
N ALA A 17 -1.41 -40.00 -32.30
CA ALA A 17 -2.10 -38.91 -32.98
C ALA A 17 -3.56 -38.90 -32.55
N PHE A 18 -3.93 -37.96 -31.68
CA PHE A 18 -5.32 -37.62 -31.41
C PHE A 18 -5.70 -36.41 -32.31
N LEU A 19 -6.43 -36.74 -33.36
CA LEU A 19 -7.15 -35.76 -34.17
C LEU A 19 -8.30 -35.19 -33.31
N ILE A 20 -8.08 -34.04 -32.66
CA ILE A 20 -9.15 -33.30 -32.04
C ILE A 20 -9.75 -32.35 -33.10
N SER A 21 -10.92 -32.76 -33.57
CA SER A 21 -11.77 -31.97 -34.47
C SER A 21 -12.21 -30.70 -33.69
N ALA A 22 -11.66 -29.55 -34.05
CA ALA A 22 -12.02 -28.26 -33.46
C ALA A 22 -13.36 -27.81 -34.04
N CYS A 23 -14.46 -28.10 -33.38
CA CYS A 23 -15.71 -27.35 -33.57
C CYS A 23 -15.53 -25.95 -33.00
N GLN A 24 -15.15 -24.98 -33.81
CA GLN A 24 -15.24 -23.56 -33.51
C GLN A 24 -16.71 -23.16 -33.48
N LEU A 25 -17.36 -23.33 -32.34
CA LEU A 25 -18.57 -22.57 -32.05
C LEU A 25 -18.13 -21.14 -31.70
N GLY A 26 -18.28 -20.25 -32.68
CA GLY A 26 -18.08 -18.81 -32.52
C GLY A 26 -19.14 -18.21 -31.58
N GLY A 27 -18.98 -18.49 -30.28
CA GLY A 27 -19.69 -17.81 -29.23
C GLY A 27 -18.86 -16.57 -28.84
N THR A 28 -19.33 -15.38 -29.18
CA THR A 28 -18.85 -14.16 -28.55
C THR A 28 -18.96 -14.33 -27.03
N PRO A 29 -17.88 -14.12 -26.26
CA PRO A 29 -17.97 -14.21 -24.80
C PRO A 29 -19.08 -13.26 -24.33
N PRO A 30 -19.96 -13.67 -23.41
CA PRO A 30 -20.97 -12.77 -22.89
C PRO A 30 -20.22 -11.57 -22.30
N LYS A 31 -20.57 -10.37 -22.75
CA LYS A 31 -20.16 -9.13 -22.07
C LYS A 31 -20.69 -9.27 -20.66
N THR A 32 -19.82 -9.61 -19.72
CA THR A 32 -20.10 -9.51 -18.30
C THR A 32 -20.47 -8.05 -18.10
N SER A 33 -21.75 -7.79 -17.95
CA SER A 33 -22.28 -6.53 -17.47
C SER A 33 -21.72 -6.38 -16.05
N GLY A 34 -20.51 -5.81 -16.00
CA GLY A 34 -19.85 -5.51 -14.71
C GLY A 34 -20.76 -4.54 -13.99
N PHE A 35 -21.34 -4.99 -12.89
CA PHE A 35 -22.02 -4.09 -11.96
C PHE A 35 -20.95 -3.11 -11.46
N GLU A 36 -20.93 -1.94 -12.04
CA GLU A 36 -20.01 -0.88 -11.64
C GLU A 36 -20.58 -0.20 -10.40
N PRO A 37 -19.88 -0.26 -9.26
CA PRO A 37 -20.39 0.29 -8.03
C PRO A 37 -20.58 1.81 -8.15
N PRO A 38 -21.59 2.40 -7.50
CA PRO A 38 -21.81 3.83 -7.46
C PRO A 38 -20.54 4.60 -7.05
N VAL A 39 -20.33 5.78 -7.62
CA VAL A 39 -19.12 6.61 -7.40
C VAL A 39 -18.77 6.79 -5.93
N GLY A 40 -19.78 7.02 -5.08
CA GLY A 40 -19.56 7.16 -3.63
C GLY A 40 -19.00 5.90 -2.95
N LEU A 41 -19.36 4.71 -3.43
CA LEU A 41 -18.82 3.46 -2.90
C LEU A 41 -17.37 3.24 -3.32
N ARG A 42 -16.98 3.69 -4.53
CA ARG A 42 -15.58 3.62 -4.98
C ARG A 42 -14.70 4.57 -4.19
N GLN A 43 -15.13 5.82 -4.00
CA GLN A 43 -14.37 6.78 -3.21
C GLN A 43 -14.16 6.25 -1.78
N LYS A 44 -15.23 5.73 -1.17
CA LYS A 44 -15.11 5.10 0.15
C LYS A 44 -14.10 3.95 0.16
N ALA A 45 -14.10 3.09 -0.84
CA ALA A 45 -13.15 1.98 -0.93
C ALA A 45 -11.69 2.46 -1.06
N ILE A 46 -11.45 3.56 -1.80
CA ILE A 46 -10.15 4.21 -1.89
C ILE A 46 -9.71 4.76 -0.52
N ASP A 47 -10.61 5.44 0.18
CA ASP A 47 -10.32 6.04 1.48
C ASP A 47 -10.09 4.96 2.55
N ASP A 48 -10.90 3.91 2.57
CA ASP A 48 -10.70 2.74 3.44
C ASP A 48 -9.35 2.06 3.17
N ARG A 49 -8.94 1.98 1.90
CA ARG A 49 -7.63 1.42 1.53
C ARG A 49 -6.47 2.31 1.97
N LYS A 50 -6.58 3.63 1.83
CA LYS A 50 -5.58 4.58 2.35
C LYS A 50 -5.44 4.44 3.87
N GLU A 51 -6.56 4.31 4.59
CA GLU A 51 -6.56 4.13 6.04
C GLU A 51 -5.86 2.84 6.46
N GLU A 52 -6.13 1.73 5.75
CA GLU A 52 -5.46 0.45 6.00
C GLU A 52 -3.94 0.55 5.80
N ILE A 53 -3.50 1.29 4.80
CA ILE A 53 -2.06 1.51 4.54
C ILE A 53 -1.41 2.29 5.70
N ILE A 54 -2.07 3.33 6.22
CA ILE A 54 -1.59 4.07 7.39
C ILE A 54 -1.50 3.17 8.62
N ARG A 55 -2.48 2.28 8.81
CA ARG A 55 -2.48 1.30 9.91
C ARG A 55 -1.30 0.33 9.82
N GLN A 56 -1.03 -0.22 8.63
CA GLN A 56 0.12 -1.10 8.38
C GLN A 56 1.44 -0.38 8.63
N LEU A 57 1.55 0.87 8.18
CA LEU A 57 2.73 1.69 8.39
C LEU A 57 2.97 1.96 9.89
N SER A 58 1.94 2.38 10.60
CA SER A 58 1.98 2.61 12.05
C SER A 58 2.39 1.37 12.81
N HIS A 59 1.82 0.22 12.45
CA HIS A 59 2.17 -1.05 13.07
C HIS A 59 3.64 -1.42 12.84
N CYS A 60 4.13 -1.17 11.64
CA CYS A 60 5.54 -1.40 11.31
C CYS A 60 6.48 -0.46 12.09
N GLU A 61 6.13 0.83 12.24
CA GLU A 61 6.98 1.86 12.84
C GLU A 61 7.01 1.80 14.37
N SER A 62 5.89 1.49 15.00
CA SER A 62 5.74 1.55 16.47
C SER A 62 5.17 0.31 17.14
N GLY A 63 4.94 -0.75 16.37
CA GLY A 63 4.36 -2.00 16.88
C GLY A 63 2.85 -1.95 17.12
N GLY A 64 2.15 -0.87 16.73
CA GLY A 64 0.71 -0.73 16.90
C GLY A 64 0.09 0.38 16.08
N TRP A 65 -1.24 0.49 16.13
CA TRP A 65 -2.02 1.51 15.45
C TRP A 65 -3.13 2.04 16.36
N GLY A 66 -3.77 3.13 15.95
CA GLY A 66 -4.81 3.79 16.75
C GLY A 66 -4.25 4.66 17.88
N PRO A 67 -5.15 5.34 18.62
CA PRO A 67 -4.80 6.18 19.76
C PRO A 67 -3.98 5.43 20.80
N SER A 68 -3.21 6.15 21.59
CA SER A 68 -2.41 5.58 22.68
C SER A 68 -2.56 6.43 23.93
N ASP A 69 -2.80 5.77 25.07
CA ASP A 69 -2.91 6.44 26.37
C ASP A 69 -1.58 7.00 26.87
N ARG A 70 -0.48 6.64 26.23
CA ARG A 70 0.87 7.10 26.58
C ARG A 70 1.58 7.65 25.35
N PRO A 71 2.37 8.72 25.50
CA PRO A 71 3.23 9.20 24.42
C PRO A 71 4.17 8.10 23.93
N ILE A 72 4.26 7.95 22.61
CA ILE A 72 5.13 6.98 21.95
C ILE A 72 6.36 7.72 21.45
N HIS A 73 7.54 7.25 21.83
CA HIS A 73 8.82 7.82 21.45
C HIS A 73 9.72 6.75 20.85
N GLY A 74 10.41 7.08 19.76
CA GLY A 74 11.45 6.27 19.14
C GLY A 74 12.76 7.03 19.04
N GLY A 75 13.85 6.35 18.67
CA GLY A 75 15.14 7.00 18.43
C GLY A 75 15.63 7.93 19.55
N ARG A 76 15.51 7.51 20.82
CA ARG A 76 15.85 8.33 22.00
C ARG A 76 15.02 9.61 22.11
N GLY A 77 13.76 9.58 21.66
CA GLY A 77 12.85 10.72 21.71
C GLY A 77 12.86 11.61 20.47
N ALA A 78 13.66 11.28 19.45
CA ALA A 78 13.69 12.04 18.20
C ALA A 78 12.44 11.81 17.34
N TYR A 79 11.78 10.66 17.48
CA TYR A 79 10.61 10.25 16.73
C TYR A 79 9.40 10.12 17.63
N LEU A 80 8.26 10.61 17.19
CA LEU A 80 7.05 10.77 17.98
C LEU A 80 5.85 10.08 17.35
N GLY A 81 5.00 9.53 18.23
CA GLY A 81 3.72 8.95 17.88
C GLY A 81 3.80 7.62 17.13
N ARG A 82 2.66 7.13 16.69
CA ARG A 82 2.53 5.86 15.97
C ARG A 82 3.28 5.82 14.65
N LEU A 83 3.39 6.96 13.98
CA LEU A 83 4.02 7.09 12.66
C LEU A 83 5.49 7.54 12.74
N GLN A 84 6.03 7.68 13.95
CA GLN A 84 7.42 8.01 14.21
C GLN A 84 7.90 9.28 13.48
N PHE A 85 7.08 10.34 13.52
CA PHE A 85 7.43 11.63 12.96
C PHE A 85 8.49 12.37 13.78
N THR A 86 9.36 13.12 13.11
CA THR A 86 10.10 14.18 13.78
C THR A 86 9.24 15.44 13.89
N VAL A 87 9.48 16.27 14.91
CA VAL A 87 8.82 17.58 15.06
C VAL A 87 9.02 18.44 13.81
N GLN A 88 10.22 18.44 13.24
CA GLN A 88 10.54 19.24 12.05
C GLN A 88 9.75 18.76 10.81
N THR A 89 9.57 17.46 10.64
CA THR A 89 8.77 16.89 9.56
C THR A 89 7.32 17.37 9.69
N VAL A 90 6.74 17.25 10.88
CA VAL A 90 5.36 17.70 11.10
C VAL A 90 5.18 19.20 10.81
N MET A 91 6.05 20.05 11.32
CA MET A 91 6.00 21.50 11.05
C MET A 91 6.05 21.81 9.56
N SER A 92 7.01 21.20 8.84
CA SER A 92 7.20 21.47 7.41
C SER A 92 6.04 20.99 6.56
N TYR A 93 5.51 19.80 6.83
CA TYR A 93 4.42 19.22 6.02
C TYR A 93 3.05 19.77 6.39
N GLN A 94 2.83 20.19 7.63
CA GLN A 94 1.60 20.89 7.98
C GLN A 94 1.54 22.25 7.30
N LEU A 95 2.66 22.97 7.28
CA LEU A 95 2.75 24.22 6.52
C LEU A 95 2.51 24.01 5.01
N LYS A 96 3.06 22.96 4.41
CA LYS A 96 2.82 22.60 3.00
C LYS A 96 1.36 22.24 2.74
N LYS A 97 0.71 21.53 3.67
CA LYS A 97 -0.61 20.96 3.50
C LYS A 97 -1.71 22.02 3.47
N ASP A 98 -1.67 22.97 4.37
CA ASP A 98 -2.76 23.93 4.58
C ASP A 98 -2.30 25.35 5.01
N GLY A 99 -0.99 25.61 5.00
CA GLY A 99 -0.43 26.89 5.39
C GLY A 99 -0.31 27.08 6.91
N THR A 100 -0.65 26.09 7.72
CA THR A 100 -0.59 26.20 9.17
C THR A 100 0.84 26.15 9.70
N GLN A 101 1.28 27.22 10.32
CA GLN A 101 2.57 27.29 10.99
C GLN A 101 2.42 26.82 12.44
N LEU A 102 2.96 25.67 12.76
CA LEU A 102 2.93 25.09 14.11
C LEU A 102 4.16 25.50 14.91
N SER A 103 3.98 25.71 16.21
CA SER A 103 5.09 25.68 17.17
C SER A 103 5.62 24.25 17.33
N ARG A 104 6.82 24.10 17.94
CA ARG A 104 7.40 22.79 18.22
C ARG A 104 6.52 21.93 19.13
N GLN A 105 5.84 22.54 20.08
CA GLN A 105 4.92 21.85 20.99
C GLN A 105 3.69 21.34 20.24
N GLU A 106 3.01 22.19 19.47
CA GLU A 106 1.85 21.79 18.67
C GLU A 106 2.18 20.71 17.65
N ALA A 107 3.37 20.76 17.06
CA ALA A 107 3.84 19.70 16.16
C ALA A 107 4.08 18.37 16.89
N ALA A 108 4.59 18.41 18.12
CA ALA A 108 4.74 17.21 18.94
C ALA A 108 3.37 16.63 19.35
N GLU A 109 2.43 17.47 19.73
CA GLU A 109 1.04 17.09 20.05
C GLU A 109 0.36 16.44 18.82
N LEU A 110 0.50 17.05 17.64
CA LEU A 110 -0.01 16.48 16.38
C LEU A 110 0.61 15.11 16.11
N ALA A 111 1.92 14.94 16.29
CA ALA A 111 2.58 13.66 16.06
C ALA A 111 2.08 12.54 16.99
N HIS A 112 1.65 12.86 18.20
CA HIS A 112 1.08 11.92 19.16
C HIS A 112 -0.40 11.63 18.93
N ASP A 113 -1.14 12.55 18.30
CA ASP A 113 -2.52 12.36 17.89
C ASP A 113 -2.57 11.48 16.63
N TYR A 114 -3.08 10.25 16.78
CA TYR A 114 -3.08 9.28 15.71
C TYR A 114 -3.84 9.73 14.45
N ASP A 115 -5.00 10.35 14.63
CA ASP A 115 -5.87 10.74 13.53
C ASP A 115 -5.27 11.93 12.75
N ARG A 116 -4.73 12.92 13.46
CA ARG A 116 -4.06 14.08 12.83
C ARG A 116 -2.74 13.67 12.16
N ALA A 117 -1.95 12.85 12.82
CA ALA A 117 -0.72 12.30 12.24
C ALA A 117 -1.01 11.41 11.02
N GLY A 118 -2.06 10.59 11.07
CA GLY A 118 -2.54 9.78 9.95
C GLY A 118 -3.00 10.62 8.77
N ALA A 119 -3.72 11.71 9.03
CA ALA A 119 -4.13 12.65 7.98
C ALA A 119 -2.93 13.34 7.32
N LEU A 120 -1.90 13.71 8.09
CA LEU A 120 -0.66 14.26 7.56
C LEU A 120 0.12 13.23 6.74
N ALA A 121 0.23 11.99 7.23
CA ALA A 121 0.89 10.91 6.50
C ALA A 121 0.17 10.58 5.18
N LYS A 122 -1.17 10.56 5.16
CA LYS A 122 -1.95 10.39 3.93
C LYS A 122 -1.63 11.47 2.90
N TYR A 123 -1.59 12.72 3.30
CA TYR A 123 -1.17 13.83 2.44
C TYR A 123 0.24 13.62 1.87
N MET A 124 1.23 13.28 2.71
CA MET A 124 2.60 13.05 2.26
C MET A 124 2.71 11.88 1.29
N ILE A 125 1.99 10.79 1.55
CA ILE A 125 2.11 9.54 0.80
C ILE A 125 1.32 9.58 -0.51
N PHE A 126 0.07 10.06 -0.48
CA PHE A 126 -0.85 9.92 -1.61
C PHE A 126 -0.99 11.18 -2.45
N ASP A 127 -0.84 12.38 -1.83
CA ASP A 127 -0.97 13.63 -2.55
C ASP A 127 0.40 14.15 -3.03
N LEU A 128 1.46 14.00 -2.21
CA LEU A 128 2.83 14.39 -2.58
C LEU A 128 3.68 13.24 -3.12
N GLU A 129 3.25 11.99 -2.96
CA GLU A 129 3.99 10.79 -3.38
C GLU A 129 5.39 10.65 -2.74
N GLU A 130 5.50 11.04 -1.46
CA GLU A 130 6.75 11.05 -0.72
C GLU A 130 6.84 9.92 0.34
N PRO A 131 6.83 8.62 -0.04
CA PRO A 131 6.93 7.49 0.90
C PRO A 131 8.33 7.34 1.53
N HIS A 132 9.29 8.14 1.09
CA HIS A 132 10.70 8.03 1.50
C HIS A 132 10.96 8.41 2.96
N HIS A 133 9.99 9.04 3.63
CA HIS A 133 10.07 9.37 5.06
C HIS A 133 10.06 8.13 5.97
N TRP A 134 9.61 6.99 5.45
CA TRP A 134 9.57 5.70 6.16
C TRP A 134 10.32 4.61 5.39
N PRO A 135 11.65 4.75 5.17
CA PRO A 135 12.36 3.95 4.16
C PRO A 135 12.35 2.44 4.44
N LEU A 136 12.37 2.03 5.71
CA LEU A 136 12.35 0.62 6.09
C LEU A 136 10.94 0.05 6.04
N CYS A 137 9.98 0.70 6.68
CA CYS A 137 8.60 0.23 6.75
C CYS A 137 7.90 0.38 5.41
N ALA A 138 8.14 1.45 4.63
CA ALA A 138 7.63 1.59 3.28
C ALA A 138 8.01 0.39 2.38
N ARG A 139 9.25 -0.06 2.47
CA ARG A 139 9.71 -1.26 1.74
C ARG A 139 9.06 -2.53 2.28
N LYS A 140 9.01 -2.68 3.60
CA LYS A 140 8.47 -3.89 4.26
C LYS A 140 7.00 -4.12 3.94
N ILE A 141 6.19 -3.08 3.90
CA ILE A 141 4.76 -3.17 3.58
C ILE A 141 4.45 -3.04 2.07
N GLY A 142 5.46 -2.87 1.22
CA GLY A 142 5.27 -2.67 -0.23
C GLY A 142 4.54 -1.37 -0.58
N LEU A 143 4.80 -0.28 0.16
CA LEU A 143 4.06 0.98 0.07
C LEU A 143 3.98 1.55 -1.35
N ARG A 144 5.06 1.47 -2.14
CA ARG A 144 5.07 1.95 -3.53
C ARG A 144 4.04 1.22 -4.42
N SER A 145 3.94 -0.10 -4.27
CA SER A 145 2.94 -0.89 -5.02
C SER A 145 1.53 -0.56 -4.57
N GLN A 146 1.33 -0.30 -3.28
CA GLN A 146 0.02 0.10 -2.74
C GLN A 146 -0.40 1.49 -3.23
N ILE A 147 0.53 2.46 -3.33
CA ILE A 147 0.29 3.78 -3.94
C ILE A 147 -0.13 3.62 -5.42
N ALA A 148 0.59 2.81 -6.18
CA ALA A 148 0.26 2.57 -7.59
C ALA A 148 -1.15 1.97 -7.75
N ALA A 149 -1.53 1.02 -6.90
CA ALA A 149 -2.87 0.43 -6.90
C ALA A 149 -3.97 1.46 -6.56
N ILE A 150 -3.72 2.37 -5.61
CA ILE A 150 -4.65 3.47 -5.28
C ILE A 150 -4.82 4.41 -6.47
N LYS A 151 -3.74 4.77 -7.15
CA LYS A 151 -3.78 5.62 -8.37
C LYS A 151 -4.61 4.98 -9.47
N GLU A 152 -4.40 3.69 -9.72
CA GLU A 152 -5.16 2.96 -10.73
C GLU A 152 -6.66 2.97 -10.42
N LEU A 153 -7.04 2.69 -9.18
CA LEU A 153 -8.44 2.77 -8.73
C LEU A 153 -9.03 4.18 -8.90
N SER A 154 -8.24 5.22 -8.62
CA SER A 154 -8.66 6.62 -8.78
C SER A 154 -8.85 6.98 -10.26
N ASN A 155 -7.94 6.54 -11.15
CA ASN A 155 -8.04 6.78 -12.59
C ASN A 155 -9.25 6.07 -13.20
N GLN A 156 -9.52 4.84 -12.80
CA GLN A 156 -10.72 4.10 -13.22
C GLN A 156 -12.01 4.79 -12.76
N ALA A 157 -11.99 5.40 -11.57
CA ALA A 157 -13.12 6.16 -11.07
C ALA A 157 -13.38 7.44 -11.90
N MET A 158 -12.34 8.11 -12.39
CA MET A 158 -12.46 9.30 -13.24
C MET A 158 -12.84 8.98 -14.68
N ALA A 159 -12.39 7.86 -15.24
CA ALA A 159 -12.69 7.46 -16.61
C ALA A 159 -14.16 7.00 -16.83
N ALA A 160 -14.90 6.81 -15.75
CA ALA A 160 -16.30 6.41 -15.78
C ALA A 160 -17.29 7.60 -15.85
N TRP A 161 -16.80 8.84 -16.05
CA TRP A 161 -17.59 10.07 -16.28
C TRP A 161 -17.55 10.46 -17.76
#